data_60d04085936f103560ba870412b16851
#
_entry.id   60d04085936f103560ba870412b16851
#
_cell.length_a   1.000
_cell.length_b   1.000
_cell.length_c   1.000
_cell.angle_alpha   90.00
_cell.angle_beta   90.00
_cell.angle_gamma   90.00
#
_symmetry.space_group_name_H-M   'P 1'
#
loop_
_entity.id
_entity.type
_entity.pdbx_description
1 polymer ?
#
loop_
_entity_poly.entity_id
_entity_poly.type
_entity_poly.pdbx_seq_one_letter_code
_entity_poly.pdbx_strand_id
1 'polypeptide(L)'
;APSRGLGDVYKRQVKKYVSFEKCSVKEITSNIKPVLILFIPVLAYSIYKVMDKIMLGNMSSYDQVGFYNNAEKIINIPMGIITALGTVMLPRMSNIVANGDKKRVDDYIRISAKLVTLLSSAIAFGLMGVSSVLAPVFFGDEFIACGEIIRLLSVTVFFIAWANVIRTQ
;
A
#
# COMPACT_ATOMS: atom_id res chain seq x y z
N ALA A 1 -25.86 -31.40 13.91
CA ALA A 1 -26.41 -30.12 13.44
C ALA A 1 -25.46 -29.50 12.43
N PRO A 2 -25.93 -29.11 11.22
CA PRO A 2 -25.03 -28.46 10.27
C PRO A 2 -24.51 -27.15 10.88
N SER A 3 -23.19 -27.01 10.87
CA SER A 3 -22.49 -25.80 11.30
C SER A 3 -23.02 -24.62 10.47
N ARG A 4 -23.94 -23.86 11.04
CA ARG A 4 -24.40 -22.59 10.45
C ARG A 4 -23.17 -21.68 10.40
N GLY A 5 -22.57 -21.56 9.20
CA GLY A 5 -21.34 -20.81 9.01
C GLY A 5 -21.50 -19.36 9.44
N LEU A 6 -20.40 -18.74 9.84
CA LEU A 6 -20.29 -17.31 10.17
C LEU A 6 -21.07 -16.41 9.17
N GLY A 7 -21.15 -16.82 7.91
CA GLY A 7 -21.93 -16.12 6.87
C GLY A 7 -23.43 -15.97 7.15
N ASP A 8 -24.06 -16.95 7.81
CA ASP A 8 -25.50 -16.85 8.13
C ASP A 8 -25.76 -15.94 9.33
N VAL A 9 -24.81 -15.86 10.26
CA VAL A 9 -24.87 -14.91 11.39
C VAL A 9 -24.73 -13.48 10.86
N TYR A 10 -23.79 -13.22 9.96
CA TYR A 10 -23.64 -11.91 9.32
C TYR A 10 -24.86 -11.52 8.48
N LYS A 11 -25.42 -12.43 7.70
CA LYS A 11 -26.65 -12.16 6.93
C LYS A 11 -27.84 -11.78 7.81
N ARG A 12 -28.00 -12.42 8.97
CA ARG A 12 -29.06 -12.07 9.92
C ARG A 12 -28.84 -10.72 10.58
N GLN A 13 -27.58 -10.40 10.95
CA GLN A 13 -27.23 -9.10 11.52
C GLN A 13 -27.46 -7.98 10.51
N VAL A 14 -26.99 -8.13 9.27
CA VAL A 14 -27.18 -7.14 8.20
C VAL A 14 -28.67 -6.91 7.93
N LYS A 15 -29.50 -7.97 7.82
CA LYS A 15 -30.98 -7.83 7.63
C LYS A 15 -31.68 -7.10 8.77
N LYS A 16 -31.11 -7.11 9.99
CA LYS A 16 -31.73 -6.43 11.15
C LYS A 16 -31.44 -4.93 11.16
N TYR A 17 -30.31 -4.50 10.58
CA TYR A 17 -29.85 -3.12 10.65
C TYR A 17 -29.89 -2.38 9.30
N VAL A 18 -30.05 -3.10 8.19
CA VAL A 18 -30.07 -2.53 6.83
C VAL A 18 -31.42 -2.85 6.19
N SER A 19 -32.20 -1.83 5.96
CA SER A 19 -33.41 -1.91 5.11
C SER A 19 -33.00 -1.62 3.66
N PHE A 20 -33.35 -2.51 2.75
CA PHE A 20 -33.16 -2.27 1.33
C PHE A 20 -34.29 -1.37 0.82
N GLU A 21 -34.01 -0.08 0.68
CA GLU A 21 -34.90 0.86 0.01
C GLU A 21 -34.46 1.03 -1.45
N LYS A 22 -35.45 1.22 -2.33
CA LYS A 22 -35.17 1.53 -3.74
C LYS A 22 -34.70 2.96 -3.82
N CYS A 23 -33.38 3.15 -4.11
CA CYS A 23 -32.83 4.47 -4.34
C CYS A 23 -33.50 5.12 -5.55
N SER A 24 -33.90 6.37 -5.41
CA SER A 24 -34.38 7.20 -6.51
C SER A 24 -33.24 7.53 -7.46
N VAL A 25 -33.52 7.60 -8.77
CA VAL A 25 -32.54 8.03 -9.78
C VAL A 25 -31.95 9.40 -9.42
N LYS A 26 -32.74 10.28 -8.79
CA LYS A 26 -32.30 11.60 -8.33
C LYS A 26 -31.26 11.53 -7.21
N GLU A 27 -31.36 10.57 -6.30
CA GLU A 27 -30.36 10.33 -5.24
C GLU A 27 -29.07 9.75 -5.81
N ILE A 28 -29.17 8.87 -6.81
CA ILE A 28 -28.00 8.32 -7.51
C ILE A 28 -27.25 9.45 -8.24
N THR A 29 -27.96 10.30 -8.98
CA THR A 29 -27.35 11.40 -9.73
C THR A 29 -26.73 12.47 -8.83
N SER A 30 -27.30 12.73 -7.65
CA SER A 30 -26.74 13.68 -6.67
C SER A 30 -25.37 13.21 -6.13
N ASN A 31 -25.14 11.90 -6.08
CA ASN A 31 -23.89 11.32 -5.58
C ASN A 31 -22.82 11.15 -6.68
N ILE A 32 -23.18 11.32 -7.96
CA ILE A 32 -22.21 11.19 -9.07
C ILE A 32 -21.09 12.23 -8.96
N LYS A 33 -21.44 13.47 -8.64
CA LYS A 33 -20.44 14.57 -8.55
C LYS A 33 -19.39 14.32 -7.47
N PRO A 34 -19.72 14.01 -6.19
CA PRO A 34 -18.73 13.65 -5.20
C PRO A 34 -17.93 12.39 -5.56
N VAL A 35 -18.57 11.39 -6.16
CA VAL A 35 -17.88 10.17 -6.61
C VAL A 35 -16.84 10.48 -7.71
N LEU A 36 -17.17 11.32 -8.70
CA LEU A 36 -16.24 11.73 -9.75
C LEU A 36 -15.04 12.51 -9.19
N ILE A 37 -15.27 13.39 -8.21
CA ILE A 37 -14.19 14.15 -7.56
C ILE A 37 -13.19 13.21 -6.86
N LEU A 38 -13.68 12.13 -6.25
CA LEU A 38 -12.83 11.12 -5.62
C LEU A 38 -12.21 10.15 -6.64
N PHE A 39 -12.88 9.92 -7.76
CA PHE A 39 -12.45 8.97 -8.78
C PHE A 39 -11.27 9.48 -9.62
N ILE A 40 -11.25 10.79 -9.95
CA ILE A 40 -10.18 11.40 -10.75
C ILE A 40 -8.78 11.19 -10.14
N PRO A 41 -8.53 11.46 -8.84
CA PRO A 41 -7.25 11.19 -8.22
C PRO A 41 -6.87 9.70 -8.24
N VAL A 42 -7.85 8.81 -8.07
CA VAL A 42 -7.61 7.35 -8.12
C VAL A 42 -7.21 6.90 -9.52
N LEU A 43 -7.88 7.43 -10.55
CA LEU A 43 -7.50 7.19 -11.95
C LEU A 43 -6.08 7.70 -12.25
N ALA A 44 -5.78 8.94 -11.87
CA ALA A 44 -4.46 9.54 -12.07
C ALA A 44 -3.37 8.71 -11.40
N TYR A 45 -3.60 8.26 -10.16
CA TYR A 45 -2.68 7.37 -9.46
C TYR A 45 -2.52 6.01 -10.14
N SER A 46 -3.61 5.43 -10.66
CA SER A 46 -3.57 4.14 -11.36
C SER A 46 -2.79 4.24 -12.66
N ILE A 47 -2.98 5.31 -13.43
CA ILE A 47 -2.24 5.58 -14.67
C ILE A 47 -0.75 5.76 -14.33
N TYR A 48 -0.43 6.58 -13.33
CA TYR A 48 0.94 6.80 -12.87
C TYR A 48 1.63 5.47 -12.51
N LYS A 49 0.94 4.60 -11.76
CA LYS A 49 1.49 3.32 -11.30
C LYS A 49 1.80 2.32 -12.43
N VAL A 50 1.12 2.43 -13.57
CA VAL A 50 1.31 1.54 -14.72
C VAL A 50 2.22 2.16 -15.78
N MET A 51 2.42 3.48 -15.74
CA MET A 51 3.17 4.23 -16.75
C MET A 51 4.60 3.71 -16.93
N ASP A 52 5.31 3.42 -15.82
CA ASP A 52 6.68 2.91 -15.84
C ASP A 52 6.80 1.64 -16.69
N LYS A 53 5.81 0.74 -16.55
CA LYS A 53 5.78 -0.54 -17.25
C LYS A 53 5.46 -0.38 -18.74
N ILE A 54 4.56 0.56 -19.07
CA ILE A 54 4.23 0.90 -20.45
C ILE A 54 5.44 1.54 -21.12
N MET A 55 6.10 2.48 -20.44
CA MET A 55 7.31 3.11 -20.97
C MET A 55 8.42 2.09 -21.17
N LEU A 56 8.68 1.24 -20.18
CA LEU A 56 9.70 0.22 -20.26
C LEU A 56 9.42 -0.77 -21.40
N GLY A 57 8.16 -1.19 -21.60
CA GLY A 57 7.77 -2.09 -22.68
C GLY A 57 7.92 -1.48 -24.08
N ASN A 58 7.72 -0.15 -24.21
CA ASN A 58 7.89 0.56 -25.48
C ASN A 58 9.36 0.90 -25.79
N MET A 59 10.18 1.13 -24.74
CA MET A 59 11.58 1.56 -24.90
C MET A 59 12.58 0.40 -24.90
N SER A 60 12.15 -0.77 -24.40
CA SER A 60 13.02 -1.93 -24.27
C SER A 60 12.28 -3.20 -24.74
N SER A 61 12.32 -4.29 -23.99
CA SER A 61 11.68 -5.57 -24.33
C SER A 61 10.66 -5.95 -23.26
N TYR A 62 9.75 -6.86 -23.64
CA TYR A 62 8.78 -7.43 -22.68
C TYR A 62 9.45 -8.21 -21.55
N ASP A 63 10.63 -8.80 -21.80
CA ASP A 63 11.41 -9.49 -20.77
C ASP A 63 11.87 -8.52 -19.67
N GLN A 64 12.27 -7.30 -20.03
CA GLN A 64 12.65 -6.27 -19.06
C GLN A 64 11.46 -5.82 -18.20
N VAL A 65 10.25 -5.76 -18.77
CA VAL A 65 9.02 -5.53 -18.00
C VAL A 65 8.76 -6.69 -17.04
N GLY A 66 9.05 -7.92 -17.45
CA GLY A 66 8.97 -9.12 -16.61
C GLY A 66 9.92 -9.04 -15.42
N PHE A 67 11.18 -8.69 -15.66
CA PHE A 67 12.19 -8.51 -14.61
C PHE A 67 11.81 -7.41 -13.63
N TYR A 68 11.35 -6.26 -14.13
CA TYR A 68 10.88 -5.15 -13.30
C TYR A 68 9.68 -5.55 -12.43
N ASN A 69 8.69 -6.23 -12.99
CA ASN A 69 7.52 -6.71 -12.24
C ASN A 69 7.89 -7.68 -11.12
N ASN A 70 8.84 -8.58 -11.37
CA ASN A 70 9.30 -9.54 -10.38
C ASN A 70 10.12 -8.86 -9.28
N ALA A 71 10.97 -7.91 -9.63
CA ALA A 71 11.69 -7.08 -8.67
C ALA A 71 10.71 -6.28 -7.77
N GLU A 72 9.69 -5.66 -8.36
CA GLU A 72 8.66 -4.93 -7.62
C GLU A 72 7.90 -5.82 -6.62
N LYS A 73 7.62 -7.08 -6.97
CA LYS A 73 6.99 -8.03 -6.03
C LYS A 73 7.84 -8.25 -4.78
N ILE A 74 9.16 -8.42 -4.94
CA ILE A 74 10.08 -8.59 -3.81
C ILE A 74 10.09 -7.34 -2.92
N ILE A 75 10.13 -6.15 -3.52
CA ILE A 75 10.10 -4.88 -2.79
C ILE A 75 8.78 -4.71 -2.03
N ASN A 76 7.65 -5.14 -2.59
CA ASN A 76 6.34 -5.00 -1.96
C ASN A 76 6.14 -5.90 -0.73
N ILE A 77 6.88 -7.00 -0.60
CA ILE A 77 6.77 -7.89 0.58
C ILE A 77 7.10 -7.13 1.88
N PRO A 78 8.30 -6.57 2.08
CA PRO A 78 8.61 -5.83 3.29
C PRO A 78 7.86 -4.50 3.38
N MET A 79 7.46 -3.90 2.25
CA MET A 79 6.60 -2.71 2.25
C MET A 79 5.24 -2.96 2.90
N GLY A 80 4.72 -4.19 2.84
CA GLY A 80 3.52 -4.59 3.56
C GLY A 80 3.61 -4.35 5.07
N ILE A 81 4.77 -4.59 5.68
CA ILE A 81 5.02 -4.35 7.12
C ILE A 81 4.91 -2.85 7.43
N ILE A 82 5.56 -2.00 6.62
CA ILE A 82 5.53 -0.54 6.78
C ILE A 82 4.11 0.00 6.61
N THR A 83 3.38 -0.50 5.61
CA THR A 83 1.99 -0.09 5.35
C THR A 83 1.07 -0.51 6.50
N ALA A 84 1.26 -1.72 7.05
CA ALA A 84 0.50 -2.19 8.21
C ALA A 84 0.72 -1.30 9.45
N LEU A 85 1.96 -0.86 9.69
CA LEU A 85 2.25 0.12 10.75
C LEU A 85 1.46 1.42 10.54
N GLY A 86 1.44 1.98 9.33
CA GLY A 86 0.68 3.19 9.00
C GLY A 86 -0.81 3.03 9.29
N THR A 87 -1.42 1.90 8.92
CA THR A 87 -2.85 1.66 9.15
C THR A 87 -3.22 1.56 10.64
N VAL A 88 -2.33 1.04 11.48
CA VAL A 88 -2.53 0.97 12.93
C VAL A 88 -2.29 2.33 13.61
N MET A 89 -1.38 3.12 13.05
CA MET A 89 -1.02 4.43 13.60
C MET A 89 -2.12 5.47 13.40
N LEU A 90 -2.81 5.46 12.28
CA LEU A 90 -3.83 6.45 11.91
C LEU A 90 -4.97 6.57 12.95
N PRO A 91 -5.67 5.50 13.40
CA PRO A 91 -6.74 5.62 14.39
C PRO A 91 -6.21 6.11 15.74
N ARG A 92 -4.99 5.70 16.11
CA ARG A 92 -4.36 6.12 17.37
C ARG A 92 -4.02 7.60 17.36
N MET A 93 -3.48 8.10 16.24
CA MET A 93 -3.21 9.51 16.05
C MET A 93 -4.50 10.34 16.11
N SER A 94 -5.54 9.92 15.38
CA SER A 94 -6.85 10.60 15.39
C SER A 94 -7.42 10.73 16.81
N ASN A 95 -7.26 9.70 17.63
CA ASN A 95 -7.71 9.73 19.03
C ASN A 95 -6.91 10.72 19.88
N ILE A 96 -5.58 10.76 19.72
CA ILE A 96 -4.72 11.69 20.47
C ILE A 96 -5.04 13.15 20.07
N VAL A 97 -5.23 13.41 18.79
CA VAL A 97 -5.60 14.73 18.27
C VAL A 97 -6.97 15.16 18.79
N ALA A 98 -7.96 14.26 18.80
CA ALA A 98 -9.30 14.52 19.32
C ALA A 98 -9.30 14.92 20.82
N ASN A 99 -8.36 14.41 21.59
CA ASN A 99 -8.19 14.74 23.00
C ASN A 99 -7.44 16.08 23.24
N GLY A 100 -6.95 16.75 22.21
CA GLY A 100 -6.31 18.07 22.27
C GLY A 100 -4.92 18.09 22.91
N ASP A 101 -4.30 16.94 23.15
CA ASP A 101 -2.98 16.83 23.78
C ASP A 101 -1.84 16.98 22.77
N LYS A 102 -1.49 18.23 22.47
CA LYS A 102 -0.43 18.57 21.50
C LYS A 102 0.91 17.89 21.81
N LYS A 103 1.28 17.80 23.09
CA LYS A 103 2.55 17.19 23.49
C LYS A 103 2.60 15.70 23.12
N ARG A 104 1.51 14.98 23.34
CA ARG A 104 1.41 13.57 22.95
C ARG A 104 1.39 13.40 21.42
N VAL A 105 0.81 14.34 20.70
CA VAL A 105 0.87 14.34 19.21
C VAL A 105 2.32 14.42 18.76
N ASP A 106 3.09 15.40 19.26
CA ASP A 106 4.50 15.59 18.88
C ASP A 106 5.37 14.39 19.25
N ASP A 107 5.19 13.85 20.45
CA ASP A 107 5.92 12.66 20.90
C ASP A 107 5.58 11.43 20.02
N TYR A 108 4.32 11.26 19.66
CA TYR A 108 3.87 10.17 18.81
C TYR A 108 4.45 10.28 17.40
N ILE A 109 4.42 11.47 16.79
CA ILE A 109 5.03 11.75 15.49
C ILE A 109 6.53 11.43 15.52
N ARG A 110 7.23 11.89 16.56
CA ARG A 110 8.67 11.68 16.72
C ARG A 110 9.03 10.20 16.83
N ILE A 111 8.30 9.45 17.67
CA ILE A 111 8.53 8.01 17.84
C ILE A 111 8.23 7.25 16.56
N SER A 112 7.12 7.59 15.90
CA SER A 112 6.72 6.98 14.63
C SER A 112 7.75 7.21 13.53
N ALA A 113 8.23 8.44 13.38
CA ALA A 113 9.24 8.80 12.41
C ALA A 113 10.55 8.05 12.67
N LYS A 114 11.01 7.96 13.92
CA LYS A 114 12.21 7.20 14.30
C LYS A 114 12.06 5.72 13.96
N LEU A 115 10.93 5.11 14.32
CA LEU A 115 10.67 3.69 14.09
C LEU A 115 10.66 3.39 12.58
N VAL A 116 9.93 4.19 11.79
CA VAL A 116 9.83 3.98 10.35
C VAL A 116 11.16 4.24 9.66
N THR A 117 11.94 5.25 10.09
CA THR A 117 13.28 5.50 9.55
C THR A 117 14.20 4.31 9.80
N LEU A 118 14.22 3.78 11.03
CA LEU A 118 15.04 2.63 11.38
C LEU A 118 14.65 1.41 10.56
N LEU A 119 13.34 1.11 10.52
CA LEU A 119 12.82 -0.07 9.83
C LEU A 119 13.02 0.02 8.31
N SER A 120 12.70 1.16 7.70
CA SER A 120 12.87 1.36 6.25
C SER A 120 14.33 1.36 5.83
N SER A 121 15.23 1.91 6.64
CA SER A 121 16.68 1.85 6.40
C SER A 121 17.17 0.40 6.46
N ALA A 122 16.79 -0.35 7.50
CA ALA A 122 17.18 -1.74 7.64
C ALA A 122 16.69 -2.60 6.46
N ILE A 123 15.45 -2.39 6.02
CA ILE A 123 14.88 -3.08 4.85
C ILE A 123 15.60 -2.67 3.57
N ALA A 124 15.81 -1.37 3.34
CA ALA A 124 16.46 -0.87 2.12
C ALA A 124 17.89 -1.42 1.99
N PHE A 125 18.71 -1.27 3.02
CA PHE A 125 20.09 -1.78 3.00
C PHE A 125 20.15 -3.30 3.02
N GLY A 126 19.24 -3.96 3.74
CA GLY A 126 19.14 -5.42 3.73
C GLY A 126 18.83 -5.96 2.34
N LEU A 127 17.82 -5.42 1.66
CA LEU A 127 17.49 -5.80 0.28
C LEU A 127 18.62 -5.49 -0.70
N MET A 128 19.29 -4.34 -0.57
CA MET A 128 20.46 -4.01 -1.38
C MET A 128 21.57 -5.06 -1.23
N GLY A 129 21.85 -5.49 0.00
CA GLY A 129 22.93 -6.43 0.28
C GLY A 129 22.66 -7.84 -0.24
N VAL A 130 21.39 -8.29 -0.23
CA VAL A 130 21.02 -9.64 -0.65
C VAL A 130 20.41 -9.73 -2.04
N SER A 131 20.24 -8.61 -2.74
CA SER A 131 19.51 -8.51 -4.02
C SER A 131 19.99 -9.48 -5.10
N SER A 132 21.31 -9.66 -5.22
CA SER A 132 21.92 -10.56 -6.21
C SER A 132 21.65 -12.04 -5.95
N VAL A 133 21.43 -12.42 -4.69
CA VAL A 133 21.12 -13.80 -4.30
C VAL A 133 19.62 -14.04 -4.27
N LEU A 134 18.85 -13.04 -3.86
CA LEU A 134 17.38 -13.13 -3.75
C LEU A 134 16.72 -13.42 -5.10
N ALA A 135 17.12 -12.75 -6.16
CA ALA A 135 16.51 -12.90 -7.48
C ALA A 135 16.58 -14.33 -8.00
N PRO A 136 17.77 -14.99 -8.10
CA PRO A 136 17.86 -16.36 -8.58
C PRO A 136 17.21 -17.37 -7.61
N VAL A 137 17.25 -17.15 -6.30
CA VAL A 137 16.61 -18.04 -5.31
C VAL A 137 15.08 -18.05 -5.45
N PHE A 138 14.45 -16.91 -5.71
CA PHE A 138 12.99 -16.83 -5.81
C PHE A 138 12.43 -17.15 -7.21
N PHE A 139 13.16 -16.82 -8.26
CA PHE A 139 12.67 -16.88 -9.64
C PHE A 139 13.48 -17.79 -10.56
N GLY A 140 14.62 -18.29 -10.10
CA GLY A 140 15.54 -19.09 -10.91
C GLY A 140 16.64 -18.26 -11.57
N ASP A 141 17.64 -18.96 -12.14
CA ASP A 141 18.87 -18.35 -12.67
C ASP A 141 18.64 -17.44 -13.87
N GLU A 142 17.54 -17.62 -14.59
CA GLU A 142 17.17 -16.73 -15.72
C GLU A 142 16.84 -15.29 -15.27
N PHE A 143 16.57 -15.11 -13.97
CA PHE A 143 16.16 -13.82 -13.38
C PHE A 143 17.28 -13.08 -12.64
N ILE A 144 18.54 -13.40 -12.90
CA ILE A 144 19.70 -12.72 -12.28
C ILE A 144 19.62 -11.20 -12.48
N ALA A 145 19.16 -10.74 -13.66
CA ALA A 145 18.97 -9.32 -13.98
C ALA A 145 18.00 -8.61 -13.01
N CYS A 146 17.04 -9.32 -12.40
CA CYS A 146 16.16 -8.75 -11.38
C CYS A 146 16.94 -8.27 -10.14
N GLY A 147 18.11 -8.85 -9.85
CA GLY A 147 18.93 -8.47 -8.70
C GLY A 147 19.37 -7.00 -8.74
N GLU A 148 19.78 -6.52 -9.90
CA GLU A 148 20.17 -5.11 -10.10
C GLU A 148 18.95 -4.18 -9.95
N ILE A 149 17.81 -4.59 -10.48
CA ILE A 149 16.56 -3.83 -10.37
C ILE A 149 16.10 -3.77 -8.91
N ILE A 150 16.16 -4.89 -8.17
CA ILE A 150 15.85 -4.93 -6.72
C ILE A 150 16.77 -3.96 -5.97
N ARG A 151 18.06 -3.96 -6.29
CA ARG A 151 19.05 -3.08 -5.66
C ARG A 151 18.69 -1.60 -5.86
N LEU A 152 18.32 -1.20 -7.07
CA LEU A 152 17.89 0.17 -7.37
C LEU A 152 16.57 0.51 -6.68
N LEU A 153 15.57 -0.36 -6.77
CA LEU A 153 14.26 -0.15 -6.16
C LEU A 153 14.31 -0.14 -4.63
N SER A 154 15.30 -0.79 -4.01
CA SER A 154 15.45 -0.80 -2.55
C SER A 154 15.59 0.60 -1.96
N VAL A 155 16.21 1.54 -2.70
CA VAL A 155 16.30 2.95 -2.28
C VAL A 155 14.91 3.58 -2.15
N THR A 156 13.98 3.23 -3.03
CA THR A 156 12.63 3.78 -3.02
C THR A 156 11.84 3.38 -1.78
N VAL A 157 12.16 2.24 -1.15
CA VAL A 157 11.52 1.77 0.09
C VAL A 157 11.61 2.82 1.18
N PHE A 158 12.77 3.44 1.33
CA PHE A 158 12.97 4.50 2.33
C PHE A 158 12.05 5.70 2.09
N PHE A 159 11.99 6.20 0.86
CA PHE A 159 11.16 7.36 0.51
C PHE A 159 9.67 7.06 0.59
N ILE A 160 9.24 5.88 0.14
CA ILE A 160 7.83 5.46 0.22
C ILE A 160 7.39 5.28 1.67
N ALA A 161 8.26 4.73 2.52
CA ALA A 161 8.00 4.61 3.96
C ALA A 161 7.76 5.97 4.62
N TRP A 162 8.61 6.95 4.32
CA TRP A 162 8.45 8.33 4.78
C TRP A 162 7.17 8.98 4.26
N ALA A 163 6.86 8.83 2.97
CA ALA A 163 5.63 9.33 2.38
C ALA A 163 4.38 8.74 3.06
N ASN A 164 4.42 7.45 3.42
CA ASN A 164 3.33 6.81 4.17
C ASN A 164 3.17 7.40 5.58
N VAL A 165 4.27 7.67 6.30
CA VAL A 165 4.18 8.32 7.63
C VAL A 165 3.56 9.70 7.51
N ILE A 166 4.04 10.53 6.61
CA ILE A 166 3.53 11.90 6.43
C ILE A 166 2.03 11.88 6.07
N ARG A 167 1.61 10.94 5.24
CA ARG A 167 0.19 10.83 4.84
C ARG A 167 -0.74 10.37 5.98
N THR A 168 -0.22 9.65 6.97
CA THR A 168 -1.00 9.12 8.10
C THR A 168 -0.98 10.00 9.34
N GLN A 169 -0.28 11.10 9.30
CA GLN A 169 -0.16 12.10 10.38
C GLN A 169 -0.98 13.35 10.04
#